data_dce1595f5fcf00dbdcafa17812bb3e69
#
_entry.id   dce1595f5fcf00dbdcafa17812bb3e69
#
_cell.length_a   1.000
_cell.length_b   1.000
_cell.length_c   1.000
_cell.angle_alpha   90.00
_cell.angle_beta   90.00
_cell.angle_gamma   90.00
#
_symmetry.space_group_name_H-M   'P 1'
#
loop_
_entity.id
_entity.type
_entity.pdbx_description
1 polymer ?
#
loop_
_entity_poly.entity_id
_entity_poly.type
_entity_poly.pdbx_seq_one_letter_code
_entity_poly.pdbx_strand_id
1 'polypeptide(L)'
;MKFFNPNDKQESTFDKCMAEYRNLVFGNISERVNQLNERAPNFKPIDFEREQSVQVGVGECAFINADTEERLILGSVGAGTCFILAIVDPNNNSAWLAHVDVLVSMPQLKEMLTKVFTKINPNSAVAHIVGGNDSSIVQGIAICNELEKNGVTISSALLR
;
A
#
# COMPACT_ATOMS: atom_id res chain seq x y z
N MET A 1 5.28 36.08 44.25
CA MET A 1 5.20 34.65 44.01
C MET A 1 3.86 34.37 43.35
N LYS A 2 3.81 34.07 42.03
CA LYS A 2 2.54 33.73 41.37
C LYS A 2 2.34 32.23 41.56
N PHE A 3 1.28 31.82 42.20
CA PHE A 3 0.90 30.43 42.34
C PHE A 3 0.39 29.91 41.00
N PHE A 4 0.93 28.80 40.57
CA PHE A 4 0.49 28.08 39.37
C PHE A 4 -0.94 27.55 39.63
N ASN A 5 -1.91 28.01 38.84
CA ASN A 5 -3.24 27.46 38.89
C ASN A 5 -3.30 26.25 37.94
N PRO A 6 -3.48 25.02 38.42
CA PRO A 6 -3.52 23.84 37.57
C PRO A 6 -4.71 23.80 36.59
N ASN A 7 -5.66 24.75 36.73
CA ASN A 7 -6.79 24.90 35.82
C ASN A 7 -6.55 25.90 34.70
N ASP A 8 -5.46 26.67 34.72
CA ASP A 8 -5.03 27.49 33.58
C ASP A 8 -4.31 26.57 32.56
N LYS A 9 -5.10 25.83 31.82
CA LYS A 9 -4.61 25.15 30.57
C LYS A 9 -4.35 26.23 29.52
N GLN A 10 -3.27 26.97 29.67
CA GLN A 10 -2.68 27.64 28.53
C GLN A 10 -2.10 26.54 27.65
N GLU A 11 -2.79 26.24 26.55
CA GLU A 11 -2.29 25.36 25.51
C GLU A 11 -0.87 25.83 25.13
N SER A 12 0.11 24.97 25.35
CA SER A 12 1.51 25.36 25.06
C SER A 12 1.66 25.62 23.57
N THR A 13 2.60 26.47 23.21
CA THR A 13 2.93 26.70 21.77
C THR A 13 3.26 25.38 21.07
N PHE A 14 3.82 24.43 21.81
CA PHE A 14 4.10 23.06 21.32
C PHE A 14 2.81 22.30 21.01
N ASP A 15 1.80 22.34 21.90
CA ASP A 15 0.53 21.66 21.69
C ASP A 15 -0.21 22.22 20.46
N LYS A 16 -0.16 23.55 20.26
CA LYS A 16 -0.70 24.19 19.04
C LYS A 16 0.02 23.75 17.80
N CYS A 17 1.36 23.78 17.79
CA CYS A 17 2.16 23.32 16.65
C CYS A 17 1.91 21.83 16.36
N MET A 18 1.76 20.99 17.39
CA MET A 18 1.44 19.57 17.22
C MET A 18 0.02 19.35 16.71
N ALA A 19 -0.95 20.16 17.13
CA ALA A 19 -2.32 20.08 16.61
C ALA A 19 -2.37 20.54 15.14
N GLU A 20 -1.69 21.61 14.78
CA GLU A 20 -1.55 22.08 13.40
C GLU A 20 -0.83 21.05 12.53
N TYR A 21 0.28 20.48 13.00
CA TYR A 21 1.00 19.41 12.30
C TYR A 21 0.13 18.18 12.10
N ARG A 22 -0.61 17.76 13.14
CA ARG A 22 -1.57 16.65 13.03
C ARG A 22 -2.65 16.95 12.00
N ASN A 23 -3.26 18.12 12.02
CA ASN A 23 -4.28 18.51 11.06
C ASN A 23 -3.73 18.56 9.63
N LEU A 24 -2.51 19.07 9.45
CA LEU A 24 -1.87 19.19 8.14
C LEU A 24 -1.49 17.81 7.57
N VAL A 25 -0.95 16.94 8.40
CA VAL A 25 -0.52 15.59 8.00
C VAL A 25 -1.71 14.63 7.89
N PHE A 26 -2.58 14.60 8.91
CA PHE A 26 -3.70 13.63 8.94
C PHE A 26 -4.92 14.11 8.13
N GLY A 27 -5.15 15.40 7.97
CA GLY A 27 -6.19 15.92 7.09
C GLY A 27 -5.92 15.54 5.64
N ASN A 28 -4.72 15.79 5.14
CA ASN A 28 -4.29 15.39 3.81
C ASN A 28 -4.26 13.86 3.63
N ILE A 29 -3.87 13.13 4.68
CA ILE A 29 -3.85 11.67 4.68
C ILE A 29 -5.27 11.12 4.56
N SER A 30 -6.22 11.60 5.37
CA SER A 30 -7.61 11.13 5.34
C SER A 30 -8.28 11.40 3.99
N GLU A 31 -8.05 12.56 3.40
CA GLU A 31 -8.55 12.89 2.06
C GLU A 31 -7.96 11.95 1.01
N ARG A 32 -6.64 11.71 1.05
CA ARG A 32 -5.97 10.80 0.12
C ARG A 32 -6.45 9.35 0.28
N VAL A 33 -6.64 8.88 1.50
CA VAL A 33 -7.21 7.55 1.79
C VAL A 33 -8.61 7.43 1.21
N ASN A 34 -9.46 8.43 1.41
CA ASN A 34 -10.82 8.42 0.85
C ASN A 34 -10.79 8.35 -0.68
N GLN A 35 -9.98 9.18 -1.35
CA GLN A 35 -9.81 9.14 -2.81
C GLN A 35 -9.33 7.79 -3.32
N LEU A 36 -8.44 7.12 -2.60
CA LEU A 36 -7.95 5.79 -2.95
C LEU A 36 -9.03 4.72 -2.71
N ASN A 37 -9.73 4.80 -1.59
CA ASN A 37 -10.77 3.84 -1.23
C ASN A 37 -12.04 3.95 -2.11
N GLU A 38 -12.30 5.10 -2.75
CA GLU A 38 -13.33 5.23 -3.78
C GLU A 38 -13.09 4.29 -4.97
N ARG A 39 -11.85 3.86 -5.18
CA ARG A 39 -11.46 2.88 -6.19
C ARG A 39 -11.49 1.44 -5.68
N ALA A 40 -12.06 1.21 -4.48
CA ALA A 40 -12.14 -0.13 -3.93
C ALA A 40 -12.95 -1.05 -4.86
N PRO A 41 -12.40 -2.18 -5.28
CA PRO A 41 -13.07 -3.05 -6.22
C PRO A 41 -14.20 -3.82 -5.53
N ASN A 42 -15.20 -4.14 -6.30
CA ASN A 42 -16.24 -5.07 -5.89
C ASN A 42 -15.68 -6.49 -6.09
N PHE A 43 -14.95 -6.99 -5.10
CA PHE A 43 -14.34 -8.32 -5.15
C PHE A 43 -15.42 -9.40 -5.15
N LYS A 44 -15.40 -10.24 -6.18
CA LYS A 44 -16.10 -11.53 -6.14
C LYS A 44 -15.10 -12.59 -5.72
N PRO A 45 -15.45 -13.48 -4.79
CA PRO A 45 -14.61 -14.64 -4.50
C PRO A 45 -14.37 -15.44 -5.77
N ILE A 46 -13.12 -15.79 -6.02
CA ILE A 46 -12.74 -16.69 -7.11
C ILE A 46 -12.47 -18.04 -6.46
N ASP A 47 -13.20 -19.06 -6.89
CA ASP A 47 -12.89 -20.44 -6.55
C ASP A 47 -11.73 -20.91 -7.43
N PHE A 48 -10.63 -21.34 -6.84
CA PHE A 48 -9.46 -21.79 -7.55
C PHE A 48 -8.84 -23.04 -6.93
N GLU A 49 -8.28 -23.88 -7.76
CA GLU A 49 -7.55 -25.06 -7.30
C GLU A 49 -6.17 -24.65 -6.75
N ARG A 50 -5.84 -25.10 -5.55
CA ARG A 50 -4.59 -24.78 -4.85
C ARG A 50 -3.32 -25.08 -5.69
N GLU A 51 -3.41 -26.09 -6.52
CA GLU A 51 -2.30 -26.54 -7.36
C GLU A 51 -1.92 -25.55 -8.45
N GLN A 52 -2.84 -24.65 -8.83
CA GLN A 52 -2.64 -23.62 -9.83
C GLN A 52 -2.19 -22.27 -9.24
N SER A 53 -2.04 -22.19 -7.92
CA SER A 53 -1.72 -20.93 -7.23
C SER A 53 -0.32 -20.93 -6.63
N VAL A 54 0.27 -19.75 -6.59
CA VAL A 54 1.46 -19.41 -5.80
C VAL A 54 1.02 -18.55 -4.62
N GLN A 55 1.20 -19.08 -3.42
CA GLN A 55 0.90 -18.35 -2.19
C GLN A 55 2.11 -17.51 -1.79
N VAL A 56 1.87 -16.20 -1.53
CA VAL A 56 2.88 -15.24 -1.10
C VAL A 56 2.65 -14.93 0.38
N GLY A 57 3.64 -15.26 1.20
CA GLY A 57 3.64 -14.98 2.64
C GLY A 57 4.14 -13.58 2.98
N VAL A 58 4.09 -13.23 4.28
CA VAL A 58 4.56 -11.93 4.79
C VAL A 58 6.05 -11.74 4.47
N GLY A 59 6.40 -10.61 3.89
CA GLY A 59 7.77 -10.28 3.46
C GLY A 59 8.20 -10.97 2.17
N GLU A 60 7.32 -11.72 1.52
CA GLU A 60 7.59 -12.41 0.28
C GLU A 60 6.97 -11.68 -0.92
N CYS A 61 7.46 -12.03 -2.11
CA CYS A 61 6.87 -11.62 -3.37
C CYS A 61 7.04 -12.71 -4.41
N ALA A 62 6.15 -12.72 -5.41
CA ALA A 62 6.23 -13.62 -6.56
C ALA A 62 5.89 -12.86 -7.84
N PHE A 63 6.42 -13.36 -8.94
CA PHE A 63 6.19 -12.87 -10.30
C PHE A 63 5.70 -14.02 -11.15
N ILE A 64 4.72 -13.77 -11.99
CA ILE A 64 4.27 -14.71 -13.03
C ILE A 64 4.20 -14.02 -14.38
N ASN A 65 4.41 -14.80 -15.45
CA ASN A 65 4.16 -14.40 -16.81
C ASN A 65 3.31 -15.48 -17.46
N ALA A 66 2.13 -15.12 -17.93
CA ALA A 66 1.14 -16.06 -18.47
C ALA A 66 1.62 -16.77 -19.76
N ASP A 67 2.61 -16.21 -20.44
CA ASP A 67 3.15 -16.80 -21.67
C ASP A 67 4.18 -17.91 -21.38
N THR A 68 4.70 -17.96 -20.14
CA THR A 68 5.81 -18.87 -19.77
C THR A 68 5.52 -19.75 -18.55
N GLU A 69 4.47 -19.47 -17.80
CA GLU A 69 4.16 -20.14 -16.54
C GLU A 69 2.89 -20.97 -16.63
N GLU A 70 2.92 -22.14 -16.01
CA GLU A 70 1.74 -22.98 -15.87
C GLU A 70 0.80 -22.50 -14.74
N ARG A 71 1.38 -21.83 -13.73
CA ARG A 71 0.63 -21.29 -12.60
C ARG A 71 0.28 -19.83 -12.85
N LEU A 72 -1.01 -19.55 -12.98
CA LEU A 72 -1.51 -18.22 -13.37
C LEU A 72 -2.16 -17.44 -12.23
N ILE A 73 -2.12 -17.95 -11.00
CA ILE A 73 -2.76 -17.34 -9.84
C ILE A 73 -1.72 -17.00 -8.79
N LEU A 74 -1.65 -15.73 -8.43
CA LEU A 74 -0.92 -15.26 -7.26
C LEU A 74 -1.92 -14.94 -6.14
N GLY A 75 -1.66 -15.42 -4.94
CA GLY A 75 -2.53 -15.18 -3.79
C GLY A 75 -1.78 -14.86 -2.52
N SER A 76 -2.39 -14.07 -1.65
CA SER A 76 -1.91 -13.81 -0.31
C SER A 76 -3.07 -13.59 0.64
N VAL A 77 -2.82 -13.78 1.93
CA VAL A 77 -3.84 -13.68 2.99
C VAL A 77 -3.27 -13.02 4.24
N GLY A 78 -4.15 -12.50 5.09
CA GLY A 78 -3.78 -12.06 6.43
C GLY A 78 -3.11 -10.67 6.50
N ALA A 79 -3.40 -9.78 5.56
CA ALA A 79 -2.90 -8.41 5.58
C ALA A 79 -3.64 -7.57 6.65
N GLY A 80 -3.24 -7.71 7.91
CA GLY A 80 -3.71 -6.88 9.03
C GLY A 80 -3.07 -5.49 8.99
N THR A 81 -1.86 -5.37 9.54
CA THR A 81 -1.03 -4.15 9.45
C THR A 81 -0.26 -4.06 8.15
N CYS A 82 -0.04 -5.20 7.47
CA CYS A 82 0.68 -5.31 6.21
C CYS A 82 -0.19 -4.92 5.02
N PHE A 83 0.43 -4.82 3.84
CA PHE A 83 -0.25 -4.55 2.58
C PHE A 83 -0.03 -5.70 1.60
N ILE A 84 -1.09 -6.11 0.91
CA ILE A 84 -0.97 -6.93 -0.29
C ILE A 84 -0.96 -5.97 -1.46
N LEU A 85 0.13 -5.98 -2.21
CA LEU A 85 0.35 -5.14 -3.38
C LEU A 85 0.47 -6.03 -4.61
N ALA A 86 -0.47 -5.89 -5.54
CA ALA A 86 -0.41 -6.51 -6.86
C ALA A 86 -0.09 -5.46 -7.92
N ILE A 87 0.81 -5.79 -8.84
CA ILE A 87 1.10 -5.00 -10.03
C ILE A 87 0.90 -5.90 -11.24
N VAL A 88 0.02 -5.49 -12.15
CA VAL A 88 -0.34 -6.25 -13.35
C VAL A 88 0.03 -5.44 -14.59
N ASP A 89 0.74 -6.04 -15.51
CA ASP A 89 1.01 -5.48 -16.83
C ASP A 89 0.27 -6.28 -17.91
N PRO A 90 -0.90 -5.80 -18.34
CA PRO A 90 -1.73 -6.52 -19.31
C PRO A 90 -1.08 -6.59 -20.69
N ASN A 91 -0.13 -5.69 -21.00
CA ASN A 91 0.53 -5.68 -22.31
C ASN A 91 1.59 -6.79 -22.40
N ASN A 92 2.14 -7.22 -21.28
CA ASN A 92 3.15 -8.27 -21.20
C ASN A 92 2.61 -9.56 -20.53
N ASN A 93 1.31 -9.68 -20.36
CA ASN A 93 0.66 -10.82 -19.68
C ASN A 93 1.36 -11.22 -18.38
N SER A 94 1.81 -10.23 -17.62
CA SER A 94 2.61 -10.47 -16.41
C SER A 94 2.00 -9.84 -15.19
N ALA A 95 2.24 -10.47 -14.03
CA ALA A 95 1.80 -9.97 -12.74
C ALA A 95 2.86 -10.22 -11.67
N TRP A 96 2.89 -9.33 -10.71
CA TRP A 96 3.70 -9.44 -9.51
C TRP A 96 2.81 -9.19 -8.29
N LEU A 97 3.02 -9.98 -7.25
CA LEU A 97 2.34 -9.84 -5.96
C LEU A 97 3.36 -9.81 -4.85
N ALA A 98 3.20 -8.91 -3.89
CA ALA A 98 3.95 -8.88 -2.66
C ALA A 98 3.04 -8.76 -1.44
N HIS A 99 3.45 -9.39 -0.35
CA HIS A 99 2.92 -9.14 0.98
C HIS A 99 3.90 -8.24 1.72
N VAL A 100 3.71 -6.94 1.62
CA VAL A 100 4.61 -5.91 2.14
C VAL A 100 4.40 -5.77 3.65
N ASP A 101 5.41 -6.15 4.42
CA ASP A 101 5.43 -5.96 5.87
C ASP A 101 5.50 -4.46 6.22
N VAL A 102 4.85 -4.07 7.32
CA VAL A 102 4.91 -2.71 7.86
C VAL A 102 6.34 -2.27 8.23
N LEU A 103 7.24 -3.22 8.46
CA LEU A 103 8.65 -2.95 8.78
C LEU A 103 9.52 -2.68 7.54
N VAL A 104 8.98 -2.88 6.34
CA VAL A 104 9.71 -2.58 5.10
C VAL A 104 9.92 -1.07 4.98
N SER A 105 11.18 -0.66 4.97
CA SER A 105 11.54 0.74 4.83
C SER A 105 11.34 1.23 3.39
N MET A 106 11.16 2.54 3.20
CA MET A 106 11.02 3.14 1.85
C MET A 106 12.21 2.85 0.92
N PRO A 107 13.49 2.84 1.36
CA PRO A 107 14.58 2.41 0.51
C PRO A 107 14.45 0.96 0.03
N GLN A 108 14.06 0.03 0.91
CA GLN A 108 13.83 -1.37 0.55
C GLN A 108 12.66 -1.53 -0.43
N LEU A 109 11.56 -0.80 -0.22
CA LEU A 109 10.44 -0.77 -1.16
C LEU A 109 10.88 -0.29 -2.55
N LYS A 110 11.65 0.80 -2.63
CA LYS A 110 12.16 1.32 -3.89
C LYS A 110 13.07 0.33 -4.61
N GLU A 111 13.96 -0.33 -3.88
CA GLU A 111 14.82 -1.38 -4.44
C GLU A 111 13.99 -2.54 -5.01
N MET A 112 12.96 -2.97 -4.25
CA MET A 112 12.03 -4.02 -4.69
C MET A 112 11.30 -3.60 -5.97
N LEU A 113 10.71 -2.41 -6.02
CA LEU A 113 10.01 -1.88 -7.19
C LEU A 113 10.96 -1.72 -8.40
N THR A 114 12.21 -1.27 -8.18
CA THR A 114 13.20 -1.21 -9.24
C THR A 114 13.43 -2.58 -9.89
N LYS A 115 13.53 -3.64 -9.08
CA LYS A 115 13.65 -5.02 -9.59
C LYS A 115 12.40 -5.47 -10.34
N VAL A 116 11.21 -5.14 -9.86
CA VAL A 116 9.94 -5.44 -10.53
C VAL A 116 9.87 -4.76 -11.89
N PHE A 117 10.24 -3.50 -11.97
CA PHE A 117 10.18 -2.71 -13.22
C PHE A 117 11.25 -3.11 -14.27
N THR A 118 12.14 -4.05 -13.96
CA THR A 118 12.94 -4.72 -15.00
C THR A 118 12.13 -5.76 -15.79
N LYS A 119 10.98 -6.20 -15.26
CA LYS A 119 10.13 -7.24 -15.83
C LYS A 119 8.74 -6.73 -16.23
N ILE A 120 8.27 -5.69 -15.59
CA ILE A 120 6.96 -5.04 -15.79
C ILE A 120 7.20 -3.62 -16.29
N ASN A 121 6.52 -3.22 -17.37
CA ASN A 121 6.57 -1.83 -17.80
C ASN A 121 5.65 -0.96 -16.92
N PRO A 122 6.20 -0.04 -16.12
CA PRO A 122 5.38 0.75 -15.19
C PRO A 122 4.34 1.62 -15.89
N ASN A 123 4.60 2.07 -17.14
CA ASN A 123 3.67 2.95 -17.88
C ASN A 123 2.42 2.23 -18.39
N SER A 124 2.45 0.88 -18.51
CA SER A 124 1.29 0.06 -18.88
C SER A 124 0.72 -0.69 -17.69
N ALA A 125 1.43 -0.67 -16.56
CA ALA A 125 1.04 -1.43 -15.38
C ALA A 125 -0.07 -0.74 -14.59
N VAL A 126 -0.91 -1.57 -13.99
CA VAL A 126 -1.91 -1.18 -13.01
C VAL A 126 -1.61 -1.83 -11.67
N ALA A 127 -1.81 -1.09 -10.59
CA ALA A 127 -1.62 -1.59 -9.23
C ALA A 127 -2.94 -1.72 -8.49
N HIS A 128 -2.99 -2.74 -7.65
CA HIS A 128 -4.05 -3.00 -6.68
C HIS A 128 -3.40 -3.13 -5.31
N ILE A 129 -3.92 -2.42 -4.30
CA ILE A 129 -3.39 -2.46 -2.94
C ILE A 129 -4.52 -2.64 -1.95
N VAL A 130 -4.32 -3.54 -0.98
CA VAL A 130 -5.28 -3.78 0.09
C VAL A 130 -4.56 -4.07 1.40
N GLY A 131 -5.12 -3.65 2.51
CA GLY A 131 -4.61 -3.91 3.84
C GLY A 131 -4.27 -2.64 4.62
N GLY A 132 -3.42 -2.81 5.62
CA GLY A 132 -3.08 -1.76 6.56
C GLY A 132 -4.12 -1.55 7.65
N ASN A 133 -3.79 -0.69 8.56
CA ASN A 133 -4.66 -0.15 9.61
C ASN A 133 -4.19 1.26 9.98
N ASP A 134 -4.81 1.90 10.95
CA ASP A 134 -4.46 3.26 11.38
C ASP A 134 -2.96 3.47 11.66
N SER A 135 -2.25 2.43 12.14
CA SER A 135 -0.81 2.52 12.45
C SER A 135 0.08 2.45 11.22
N SER A 136 -0.39 1.90 10.11
CA SER A 136 0.37 1.68 8.88
C SER A 136 -0.12 2.50 7.68
N ILE A 137 -1.17 3.29 7.85
CA ILE A 137 -1.80 4.06 6.77
C ILE A 137 -0.81 4.99 6.02
N VAL A 138 0.11 5.59 6.75
CA VAL A 138 1.15 6.46 6.17
C VAL A 138 2.04 5.69 5.20
N GLN A 139 2.38 4.44 5.54
CA GLN A 139 3.14 3.57 4.66
C GLN A 139 2.34 3.18 3.41
N GLY A 140 1.04 2.87 3.56
CA GLY A 140 0.17 2.58 2.42
C GLY A 140 0.12 3.73 1.42
N ILE A 141 -0.01 4.97 1.91
CA ILE A 141 0.05 6.18 1.07
C ILE A 141 1.42 6.34 0.42
N ALA A 142 2.51 6.10 1.16
CA ALA A 142 3.85 6.18 0.62
C ALA A 142 4.11 5.17 -0.49
N ILE A 143 3.56 3.95 -0.36
CA ILE A 143 3.58 2.93 -1.44
C ILE A 143 2.85 3.46 -2.67
N CYS A 144 1.63 3.98 -2.51
CA CYS A 144 0.84 4.52 -3.60
C CYS A 144 1.57 5.67 -4.33
N ASN A 145 2.11 6.62 -3.56
CA ASN A 145 2.84 7.75 -4.12
C ASN A 145 4.10 7.31 -4.90
N GLU A 146 4.82 6.28 -4.40
CA GLU A 146 5.99 5.77 -5.10
C GLU A 146 5.62 5.04 -6.40
N LEU A 147 4.50 4.31 -6.43
CA LEU A 147 3.98 3.67 -7.63
C LEU A 147 3.59 4.71 -8.69
N GLU A 148 2.79 5.71 -8.32
CA GLU A 148 2.37 6.81 -9.23
C GLU A 148 3.57 7.60 -9.76
N LYS A 149 4.58 7.87 -8.92
CA LYS A 149 5.81 8.53 -9.33
C LYS A 149 6.58 7.76 -10.41
N ASN A 150 6.47 6.45 -10.40
CA ASN A 150 7.07 5.58 -11.41
C ASN A 150 6.17 5.34 -12.64
N GLY A 151 5.01 5.98 -12.71
CA GLY A 151 4.08 5.88 -13.84
C GLY A 151 3.05 4.76 -13.74
N VAL A 152 3.01 4.03 -12.63
CA VAL A 152 2.02 2.97 -12.40
C VAL A 152 0.67 3.57 -12.05
N THR A 153 -0.38 3.16 -12.73
CA THR A 153 -1.75 3.57 -12.41
C THR A 153 -2.30 2.75 -11.26
N ILE A 154 -2.80 3.41 -10.20
CA ILE A 154 -3.52 2.71 -9.13
C ILE A 154 -4.97 2.49 -9.57
N SER A 155 -5.28 1.25 -9.91
CA SER A 155 -6.62 0.84 -10.36
C SER A 155 -7.57 0.63 -9.19
N SER A 156 -7.08 0.08 -8.08
CA SER A 156 -7.87 -0.06 -6.86
C SER A 156 -7.02 0.02 -5.61
N ALA A 157 -7.59 0.59 -4.56
CA ALA A 157 -7.00 0.63 -3.24
C ALA A 157 -8.08 0.43 -2.18
N LEU A 158 -7.74 -0.30 -1.13
CA LEU A 158 -8.53 -0.43 0.08
C LEU A 158 -7.56 -0.34 1.27
N LEU A 159 -7.33 0.87 1.73
CA LEU A 159 -6.49 1.17 2.90
C LEU A 159 -7.40 1.34 4.12
N ARG A 160 -7.08 0.70 5.22
CA ARG A 160 -7.86 0.69 6.46
C ARG A 160 -7.16 1.42 7.58
#